data_d5ad9ae9e35eec7a0dee12b46f4c11bc
#
_entry.id   d5ad9ae9e35eec7a0dee12b46f4c11bc
#
_cell.length_a   1.000
_cell.length_b   1.000
_cell.length_c   1.000
_cell.angle_alpha   90.00
_cell.angle_beta   90.00
_cell.angle_gamma   90.00
#
_symmetry.space_group_name_H-M   'P 1'
#
loop_
_entity.id
_entity.type
_entity.pdbx_description
1 polymer ?
#
loop_
_entity_poly.entity_id
_entity_poly.type
_entity_poly.pdbx_seq_one_letter_code
_entity_poly.pdbx_strand_id
1 'polypeptide(L)'
;MSVRNAIVKLNKEMVAGNSFNKANLVVSKGGLQKVAGEAATASAGKVTVTWTAPTATNFTENAKLVAVMVQEDSGMVEVVEASADAGTLESTLTFLTGDVDIYVYYLDKRGSNKIASISDYLTVEIA
;
A
#
# COMPACT_ATOMS: atom_id res chain seq x y z
N MET A 1 6.24 -0.02 -16.08
CA MET A 1 4.90 -0.62 -15.83
C MET A 1 4.12 0.29 -14.92
N SER A 2 2.87 0.59 -15.25
CA SER A 2 2.02 1.40 -14.39
C SER A 2 1.62 0.62 -13.13
N VAL A 3 1.27 1.32 -12.07
CA VAL A 3 0.76 0.71 -10.83
C VAL A 3 -0.46 -0.16 -11.13
N ARG A 4 -1.37 0.33 -11.97
CA ARG A 4 -2.57 -0.42 -12.37
C ARG A 4 -2.21 -1.74 -13.05
N ASN A 5 -1.25 -1.74 -13.97
CA ASN A 5 -0.83 -2.94 -14.67
C ASN A 5 -0.14 -3.93 -13.72
N ALA A 6 0.63 -3.43 -12.76
CA ALA A 6 1.26 -4.27 -11.76
C ALA A 6 0.22 -4.98 -10.89
N ILE A 7 -0.83 -4.28 -10.46
CA ILE A 7 -1.94 -4.86 -9.68
C ILE A 7 -2.63 -5.96 -10.49
N VAL A 8 -2.96 -5.69 -11.75
CA VAL A 8 -3.62 -6.67 -12.63
C VAL A 8 -2.74 -7.90 -12.80
N LYS A 9 -1.45 -7.73 -13.04
CA LYS A 9 -0.52 -8.84 -13.24
C LYS A 9 -0.42 -9.72 -12.00
N LEU A 10 -0.29 -9.13 -10.82
CA LEU A 10 -0.14 -9.87 -9.56
C LEU A 10 -1.41 -10.64 -9.17
N ASN A 11 -2.58 -10.19 -9.61
CA ASN A 11 -3.85 -10.76 -9.21
C ASN A 11 -4.60 -11.46 -10.35
N LYS A 12 -3.92 -11.74 -11.45
CA LYS A 12 -4.52 -12.34 -12.64
C LYS A 12 -5.28 -13.63 -12.34
N GLU A 13 -4.72 -14.53 -11.55
CA GLU A 13 -5.37 -15.78 -11.19
C GLU A 13 -6.57 -15.58 -10.27
N MET A 14 -6.51 -14.59 -9.40
CA MET A 14 -7.59 -14.26 -8.49
C MET A 14 -8.80 -13.71 -9.24
N VAL A 15 -8.56 -12.92 -10.30
CA VAL A 15 -9.61 -12.31 -11.10
C VAL A 15 -10.24 -13.33 -12.06
N ALA A 16 -9.45 -14.26 -12.59
CA ALA A 16 -9.90 -15.22 -13.59
C ALA A 16 -10.83 -16.26 -12.97
N GLY A 17 -12.10 -16.22 -13.29
CA GLY A 17 -13.07 -17.25 -12.95
C GLY A 17 -13.69 -17.17 -11.56
N ASN A 18 -13.36 -16.19 -10.75
CA ASN A 18 -13.90 -16.01 -9.40
C ASN A 18 -14.40 -14.59 -9.16
N SER A 19 -15.20 -14.44 -8.11
CA SER A 19 -15.66 -13.12 -7.68
C SER A 19 -14.46 -12.26 -7.29
N PHE A 20 -14.37 -11.08 -7.88
CA PHE A 20 -13.34 -10.12 -7.57
C PHE A 20 -13.61 -9.47 -6.20
N ASN A 21 -12.60 -9.47 -5.34
CA ASN A 21 -12.67 -8.82 -4.03
C ASN A 21 -11.40 -7.98 -3.82
N LYS A 22 -11.56 -6.68 -3.73
CA LYS A 22 -10.45 -5.73 -3.55
C LYS A 22 -9.59 -6.05 -2.32
N ALA A 23 -10.21 -6.51 -1.23
CA ALA A 23 -9.49 -6.84 -0.01
C ALA A 23 -8.52 -8.03 -0.19
N ASN A 24 -8.74 -8.85 -1.21
CA ASN A 24 -7.90 -10.00 -1.51
C ASN A 24 -6.84 -9.69 -2.58
N LEU A 25 -6.84 -8.49 -3.15
CA LEU A 25 -5.80 -8.11 -4.11
C LEU A 25 -4.45 -8.05 -3.44
N VAL A 26 -3.45 -8.60 -4.12
CA VAL A 26 -2.06 -8.58 -3.67
C VAL A 26 -1.26 -7.71 -4.63
N VAL A 27 -0.70 -6.59 -4.13
CA VAL A 27 0.13 -5.68 -4.91
C VAL A 27 1.61 -5.89 -4.63
N SER A 28 1.95 -6.70 -3.64
CA SER A 28 3.33 -7.05 -3.30
C SER A 28 3.38 -8.40 -2.59
N LYS A 29 4.43 -9.16 -2.85
CA LYS A 29 4.75 -10.42 -2.16
C LYS A 29 6.24 -10.43 -1.81
N GLY A 30 6.59 -11.13 -0.76
CA GLY A 30 7.99 -11.29 -0.37
C GLY A 30 8.15 -11.84 1.02
N GLY A 31 9.41 -11.90 1.48
CA GLY A 31 9.80 -12.51 2.74
C GLY A 31 9.90 -11.56 3.93
N LEU A 32 9.65 -10.25 3.75
CA LEU A 32 9.67 -9.34 4.88
C LEU A 32 8.44 -9.50 5.75
N GLN A 33 8.56 -9.08 7.01
CA GLN A 33 7.47 -9.01 7.95
C GLN A 33 6.32 -8.19 7.35
N LYS A 34 5.10 -8.68 7.49
CA LYS A 34 3.89 -7.97 7.06
C LYS A 34 3.70 -6.70 7.89
N VAL A 35 3.13 -5.66 7.28
CA VAL A 35 2.76 -4.44 8.00
C VAL A 35 1.75 -4.78 9.08
N ALA A 36 1.91 -4.21 10.27
CA ALA A 36 1.02 -4.44 11.42
C ALA A 36 0.55 -3.12 12.00
N GLY A 37 -0.62 -3.14 12.63
CA GLY A 37 -1.19 -1.96 13.26
C GLY A 37 -1.59 -0.85 12.28
N GLU A 38 -1.76 -1.20 11.01
CA GLU A 38 -2.08 -0.20 9.98
C GLU A 38 -3.49 0.32 10.13
N ALA A 39 -3.63 1.63 9.92
CA ALA A 39 -4.89 2.35 9.91
C ALA A 39 -4.81 3.51 8.92
N ALA A 40 -5.96 3.90 8.40
CA ALA A 40 -6.05 5.04 7.48
C ALA A 40 -7.14 6.00 7.95
N THR A 41 -6.84 7.29 7.86
CA THR A 41 -7.80 8.36 8.15
C THR A 41 -7.78 9.37 7.02
N ALA A 42 -8.83 10.17 6.92
CA ALA A 42 -8.92 11.21 5.89
C ALA A 42 -9.32 12.54 6.53
N SER A 43 -8.72 13.61 6.05
CA SER A 43 -9.05 14.99 6.46
C SER A 43 -8.82 15.92 5.28
N ALA A 44 -9.85 16.67 4.91
CA ALA A 44 -9.79 17.64 3.79
C ALA A 44 -9.30 16.99 2.47
N GLY A 45 -9.67 15.74 2.21
CA GLY A 45 -9.27 15.00 1.01
C GLY A 45 -7.89 14.37 1.08
N LYS A 46 -7.12 14.61 2.12
CA LYS A 46 -5.82 13.98 2.33
C LYS A 46 -5.97 12.69 3.11
N VAL A 47 -5.26 11.65 2.67
CA VAL A 47 -5.24 10.35 3.33
C VAL A 47 -3.97 10.23 4.17
N THR A 48 -4.13 9.87 5.43
CA THR A 48 -3.01 9.59 6.35
C THR A 48 -3.03 8.11 6.69
N VAL A 49 -1.90 7.44 6.50
CA VAL A 49 -1.71 6.03 6.90
C VAL A 49 -0.77 5.99 8.09
N THR A 50 -1.14 5.24 9.11
CA THR A 50 -0.31 5.01 10.28
C THR A 50 -0.08 3.51 10.44
N TRP A 51 1.04 3.13 11.05
CA TRP A 51 1.38 1.73 11.29
C TRP A 51 2.33 1.62 12.47
N THR A 52 2.49 0.40 12.98
CA THR A 52 3.50 0.10 14.00
C THR A 52 4.83 -0.16 13.30
N ALA A 53 5.89 0.54 13.73
CA ALA A 53 7.23 0.33 13.19
C ALA A 53 7.63 -1.14 13.29
N PRO A 54 8.35 -1.68 12.26
CA PRO A 54 8.71 -3.10 12.27
C PRO A 54 9.66 -3.43 13.39
N THR A 55 9.48 -4.61 13.99
CA THR A 55 10.33 -5.12 15.08
C THR A 55 11.32 -6.16 14.59
N ALA A 56 11.16 -6.66 13.35
CA ALA A 56 12.06 -7.66 12.79
C ALA A 56 13.46 -7.09 12.59
N THR A 57 14.48 -7.89 12.93
CA THR A 57 15.89 -7.46 12.84
C THR A 57 16.45 -7.52 11.43
N ASN A 58 15.69 -8.10 10.47
CA ASN A 58 16.14 -8.21 9.10
C ASN A 58 15.81 -6.99 8.22
N PHE A 59 15.27 -5.93 8.80
CA PHE A 59 15.10 -4.66 8.09
C PHE A 59 16.39 -3.86 8.13
N THR A 60 16.73 -3.21 7.00
CA THR A 60 17.85 -2.28 6.94
C THR A 60 17.36 -0.84 7.12
N GLU A 61 18.29 0.11 7.24
CA GLU A 61 17.97 1.53 7.30
C GLU A 61 17.30 2.05 6.01
N ASN A 62 17.39 1.29 4.91
CA ASN A 62 16.78 1.64 3.62
C ASN A 62 15.33 1.16 3.49
N ALA A 63 14.82 0.48 4.50
CA ALA A 63 13.45 -0.05 4.45
C ALA A 63 12.42 1.08 4.39
N LYS A 64 11.46 0.94 3.49
CA LYS A 64 10.37 1.88 3.28
C LYS A 64 9.03 1.19 3.49
N LEU A 65 8.05 1.94 3.98
CA LEU A 65 6.66 1.57 3.82
C LEU A 65 6.15 2.23 2.53
N VAL A 66 5.52 1.44 1.68
CA VAL A 66 4.92 1.91 0.43
C VAL A 66 3.41 1.78 0.56
N ALA A 67 2.70 2.86 0.24
CA ALA A 67 1.24 2.88 0.19
C ALA A 67 0.79 3.18 -1.24
N VAL A 68 0.03 2.26 -1.81
CA VAL A 68 -0.61 2.44 -3.12
C VAL A 68 -2.05 2.82 -2.86
N MET A 69 -2.43 4.04 -3.25
CA MET A 69 -3.76 4.60 -3.00
C MET A 69 -4.51 4.70 -4.32
N VAL A 70 -5.68 4.09 -4.39
CA VAL A 70 -6.49 4.03 -5.61
C VAL A 70 -7.90 4.49 -5.29
N GLN A 71 -8.35 5.52 -6.02
CA GLN A 71 -9.75 5.95 -5.98
C GLN A 71 -10.40 5.61 -7.33
N GLU A 72 -11.14 4.51 -7.37
CA GLU A 72 -11.69 3.99 -8.63
C GLU A 72 -12.61 4.98 -9.33
N ASP A 73 -13.51 5.60 -8.58
CA ASP A 73 -14.55 6.48 -9.15
C ASP A 73 -13.95 7.69 -9.86
N SER A 74 -12.85 8.22 -9.37
CA SER A 74 -12.16 9.37 -9.96
C SER A 74 -11.02 8.98 -10.88
N GLY A 75 -10.55 7.73 -10.81
CA GLY A 75 -9.36 7.26 -11.52
C GLY A 75 -8.05 7.76 -10.93
N MET A 76 -8.08 8.37 -9.75
CA MET A 76 -6.86 8.88 -9.09
C MET A 76 -6.06 7.74 -8.49
N VAL A 77 -4.76 7.75 -8.73
CA VAL A 77 -3.82 6.77 -8.17
C VAL A 77 -2.57 7.51 -7.69
N GLU A 78 -2.09 7.14 -6.51
CA GLU A 78 -0.84 7.67 -5.97
C GLU A 78 -0.08 6.57 -5.24
N VAL A 79 1.25 6.58 -5.42
CA VAL A 79 2.16 5.74 -4.64
C VAL A 79 2.96 6.66 -3.74
N VAL A 80 2.85 6.46 -2.44
CA VAL A 80 3.53 7.28 -1.42
C VAL A 80 4.45 6.37 -0.62
N GLU A 81 5.64 6.86 -0.31
CA GLU A 81 6.62 6.12 0.49
C GLU A 81 7.05 6.93 1.71
N ALA A 82 7.39 6.22 2.77
CA ALA A 82 8.04 6.81 3.94
C ALA A 82 8.99 5.79 4.54
N SER A 83 9.91 6.23 5.40
CA SER A 83 10.76 5.30 6.14
C SER A 83 9.89 4.31 6.92
N ALA A 84 10.28 3.03 6.95
CA ALA A 84 9.55 2.01 7.70
C ALA A 84 9.38 2.38 9.17
N ASP A 85 10.33 3.12 9.74
CA ASP A 85 10.31 3.55 11.14
C ASP A 85 9.50 4.83 11.39
N ALA A 86 9.04 5.50 10.34
CA ALA A 86 8.31 6.76 10.49
C ALA A 86 6.96 6.61 11.18
N GLY A 87 6.28 5.50 10.98
CA GLY A 87 4.99 5.21 11.60
C GLY A 87 3.80 5.96 11.01
N THR A 88 4.03 6.90 10.11
CA THR A 88 2.97 7.70 9.47
C THR A 88 3.41 8.21 8.10
N LEU A 89 2.45 8.32 7.18
CA LEU A 89 2.62 9.01 5.91
C LEU A 89 1.30 9.65 5.48
N GLU A 90 1.39 10.64 4.59
CA GLU A 90 0.22 11.35 4.08
C GLU A 90 0.27 11.42 2.55
N SER A 91 -0.90 11.34 1.91
CA SER A 91 -0.99 11.52 0.46
C SER A 91 -0.55 12.93 0.06
N THR A 92 0.04 13.08 -1.13
CA THR A 92 0.32 14.39 -1.71
C THR A 92 -0.89 14.88 -2.51
N LEU A 93 -1.65 13.95 -3.09
CA LEU A 93 -2.89 14.28 -3.79
C LEU A 93 -4.02 14.55 -2.81
N THR A 94 -4.92 15.42 -3.23
CA THR A 94 -6.21 15.62 -2.56
C THR A 94 -7.25 14.81 -3.31
N PHE A 95 -7.75 13.76 -2.68
CA PHE A 95 -8.75 12.87 -3.27
C PHE A 95 -10.14 13.52 -3.26
N LEU A 96 -10.96 13.11 -4.21
CA LEU A 96 -12.35 13.56 -4.28
C LEU A 96 -13.20 12.79 -3.27
N THR A 97 -14.44 13.20 -3.07
CA THR A 97 -15.41 12.49 -2.24
C THR A 97 -15.59 11.07 -2.73
N GLY A 98 -15.54 10.12 -1.82
CA GLY A 98 -15.70 8.69 -2.11
C GLY A 98 -14.63 7.84 -1.47
N ASP A 99 -14.70 6.54 -1.73
CA ASP A 99 -13.78 5.57 -1.12
C ASP A 99 -12.41 5.59 -1.78
N VAL A 100 -11.36 5.46 -0.98
CA VAL A 100 -9.99 5.26 -1.43
C VAL A 100 -9.51 3.91 -0.93
N ASP A 101 -9.07 3.05 -1.85
CA ASP A 101 -8.47 1.75 -1.53
C ASP A 101 -6.97 1.93 -1.36
N ILE A 102 -6.41 1.32 -0.30
CA ILE A 102 -5.01 1.50 0.06
C ILE A 102 -4.38 0.13 0.24
N TYR A 103 -3.24 -0.09 -0.42
CA TYR A 103 -2.44 -1.30 -0.26
C TYR A 103 -1.09 -0.90 0.30
N VAL A 104 -0.72 -1.46 1.44
CA VAL A 104 0.53 -1.12 2.14
C VAL A 104 1.45 -2.32 2.20
N TYR A 105 2.74 -2.09 2.02
CA TYR A 105 3.76 -3.12 2.13
C TYR A 105 5.12 -2.50 2.44
N TYR A 106 6.01 -3.31 3.00
CA TYR A 106 7.40 -2.91 3.18
C TYR A 106 8.23 -3.26 1.96
N LEU A 107 9.18 -2.40 1.64
CA LEU A 107 10.17 -2.62 0.60
C LEU A 107 11.54 -2.23 1.14
N ASP A 108 12.49 -3.15 1.08
CA ASP A 108 13.85 -2.93 1.56
C ASP A 108 14.84 -3.16 0.42
N LYS A 109 15.59 -2.14 0.08
CA LYS A 109 16.63 -2.21 -0.95
C LYS A 109 17.95 -2.60 -0.30
N ARG A 110 18.53 -3.73 -0.74
CA ARG A 110 19.79 -4.27 -0.24
C ARG A 110 20.77 -4.40 -1.40
N GLY A 111 21.54 -3.33 -1.63
CA GLY A 111 22.41 -3.28 -2.81
C GLY A 111 21.59 -3.32 -4.10
N SER A 112 21.84 -4.31 -4.95
CA SER A 112 21.07 -4.52 -6.17
C SER A 112 19.79 -5.32 -5.96
N ASN A 113 19.56 -5.87 -4.76
CA ASN A 113 18.41 -6.69 -4.44
C ASN A 113 17.33 -5.86 -3.74
N LYS A 114 16.08 -6.28 -3.95
CA LYS A 114 14.92 -5.71 -3.25
C LYS A 114 14.15 -6.85 -2.62
N ILE A 115 13.80 -6.68 -1.35
CA ILE A 115 12.96 -7.62 -0.61
C ILE A 115 11.71 -6.87 -0.18
N ALA A 116 10.56 -7.50 -0.35
CA ALA A 116 9.28 -6.89 0.00
C ALA A 116 8.48 -7.77 0.95
N SER A 117 7.49 -7.19 1.59
CA SER A 117 6.46 -7.93 2.32
C SER A 117 5.25 -8.17 1.43
N ILE A 118 4.39 -9.10 1.83
CA ILE A 118 3.05 -9.19 1.24
C ILE A 118 2.29 -7.92 1.57
N SER A 119 1.48 -7.42 0.64
CA SER A 119 0.67 -6.23 0.86
C SER A 119 -0.53 -6.52 1.76
N ASP A 120 -0.99 -5.50 2.46
CA ASP A 120 -2.22 -5.51 3.24
C ASP A 120 -3.17 -4.43 2.72
N TYR A 121 -4.46 -4.59 2.97
CA TYR A 121 -5.50 -3.73 2.42
C TYR A 121 -6.16 -2.87 3.49
N LEU A 122 -6.33 -1.59 3.16
CA LEU A 122 -7.09 -0.62 3.95
C LEU A 122 -8.05 0.12 3.03
N THR A 123 -9.11 0.66 3.61
CA THR A 123 -10.01 1.57 2.89
C THR A 123 -10.35 2.74 3.78
N VAL A 124 -10.58 3.90 3.16
CA VAL A 124 -11.00 5.11 3.87
C VAL A 124 -11.98 5.88 2.98
N GLU A 125 -12.96 6.50 3.59
CA GLU A 125 -13.94 7.33 2.88
C GLU A 125 -13.57 8.80 3.00
N ILE A 126 -13.53 9.47 1.84
CA ILE A 126 -13.35 10.92 1.76
C ILE A 126 -14.73 11.57 1.83
N ALA A 127 -14.92 12.38 2.85
CA ALA A 127 -16.17 13.07 3.08
C ALA A 127 -16.38 14.27 2.13
#